data_5d7a419fd3330c6e53ce6b3b21a33775
#
_entry.id   5d7a419fd3330c6e53ce6b3b21a33775
#
_cell.length_a   1.000
_cell.length_b   1.000
_cell.length_c   1.000
_cell.angle_alpha   90.00
_cell.angle_beta   90.00
_cell.angle_gamma   90.00
#
_symmetry.space_group_name_H-M   'P 1'
#
loop_
_entity.id
_entity.type
_entity.pdbx_description
1 polymer ?
#
loop_
_entity_poly.entity_id
_entity_poly.type
_entity_poly.pdbx_seq_one_letter_code
_entity_poly.pdbx_strand_id
1 'polypeptide(L)' 'MGRLDLLRAASEAEKAWMLEVQAEFGERDAGLARFQDRARGKSGSELRRLHDLYQRAYAAYKSS' A
#
# COMPACT_ATOMS: atom_id res chain seq x y z
N MET A 1 -18.86 4.00 -10.47
CA MET A 1 -18.07 4.61 -9.42
C MET A 1 -17.41 5.88 -9.88
N GLY A 2 -17.50 6.92 -9.08
CA GLY A 2 -16.87 8.19 -9.43
C GLY A 2 -15.37 8.15 -9.26
N ARG A 3 -14.67 9.03 -9.97
CA ARG A 3 -13.21 9.10 -9.88
C ARG A 3 -12.72 9.44 -8.48
N LEU A 4 -13.46 10.31 -7.77
CA LEU A 4 -13.12 10.67 -6.39
C LEU A 4 -13.25 9.48 -5.45
N ASP A 5 -14.22 8.60 -5.69
CA ASP A 5 -14.37 7.40 -4.89
C ASP A 5 -13.21 6.45 -5.10
N LEU A 6 -12.73 6.32 -6.33
CA LEU A 6 -11.57 5.50 -6.64
C LEU A 6 -10.30 6.06 -6.01
N LEU A 7 -10.14 7.38 -6.03
CA LEU A 7 -9.01 8.02 -5.40
C LEU A 7 -9.02 7.82 -3.88
N ARG A 8 -10.21 7.93 -3.27
CA ARG A 8 -10.36 7.70 -1.84
C ARG A 8 -10.00 6.27 -1.47
N ALA A 9 -10.48 5.31 -2.25
CA ALA A 9 -10.17 3.89 -2.01
C ALA A 9 -8.67 3.64 -2.10
N ALA A 10 -8.01 4.22 -3.11
CA ALA A 10 -6.57 4.08 -3.27
C ALA A 10 -5.81 4.72 -2.10
N SER A 11 -6.26 5.88 -1.66
CA SER A 11 -5.64 6.59 -0.53
C SER A 11 -5.76 5.80 0.77
N GLU A 12 -6.93 5.21 1.02
CA GLU A 12 -7.15 4.39 2.21
C GLU A 12 -6.32 3.12 2.18
N ALA A 13 -6.22 2.48 1.02
CA ALA A 13 -5.41 1.29 0.86
C ALA A 13 -3.93 1.60 1.07
N GLU A 14 -3.47 2.73 0.55
CA GLU A 14 -2.10 3.19 0.77
C GLU A 14 -1.81 3.44 2.25
N LYS A 15 -2.75 4.09 2.93
CA LYS A 15 -2.61 4.38 4.34
C LYS A 15 -2.50 3.10 5.17
N ALA A 16 -3.33 2.11 4.88
CA ALA A 16 -3.29 0.82 5.57
C ALA A 16 -1.95 0.12 5.33
N TRP A 17 -1.47 0.13 4.09
CA TRP A 17 -0.19 -0.46 3.75
C TRP A 17 0.95 0.25 4.46
N MET A 18 0.95 1.59 4.48
CA MET A 18 2.00 2.36 5.15
C MET A 18 2.03 2.10 6.65
N LEU A 19 0.87 1.97 7.28
CA LEU A 19 0.80 1.65 8.71
C LEU A 19 1.41 0.28 8.99
N GLU A 20 1.15 -0.69 8.12
CA GLU A 20 1.72 -2.03 8.28
C GLU A 20 3.23 -2.01 8.06
N VAL A 21 3.72 -1.22 7.10
CA VAL A 21 5.15 -1.05 6.89
C VAL A 21 5.81 -0.50 8.17
N GLN A 22 5.21 0.51 8.77
CA GLN A 22 5.74 1.08 10.01
C GLN A 22 5.71 0.07 11.15
N ALA A 23 4.68 -0.75 11.23
CA ALA A 23 4.57 -1.76 12.27
C ALA A 23 5.64 -2.84 12.11
N GLU A 24 5.97 -3.22 10.87
CA GLU A 24 6.95 -4.27 10.62
C GLU A 24 8.39 -3.79 10.70
N PHE A 25 8.67 -2.61 10.16
CA PHE A 25 10.04 -2.11 10.05
C PHE A 25 10.37 -1.00 11.02
N GLY A 26 9.38 -0.43 11.68
CA GLY A 26 9.56 0.73 12.54
C GLY A 26 9.61 2.03 11.74
N GLU A 27 9.44 3.16 12.43
CA GLU A 27 9.38 4.46 11.77
C GLU A 27 10.66 4.81 11.00
N ARG A 28 11.80 4.44 11.57
CA ARG A 28 13.10 4.75 10.97
C ARG A 28 13.33 4.00 9.67
N ASP A 29 12.99 2.72 9.67
CA ASP A 29 13.29 1.83 8.55
C ASP A 29 12.17 1.77 7.52
N ALA A 30 11.00 2.29 7.84
CA ALA A 30 9.86 2.21 6.95
C ALA A 30 10.13 2.86 5.59
N GLY A 31 10.71 4.07 5.61
CA GLY A 31 11.05 4.77 4.38
C GLY A 31 12.09 4.02 3.56
N LEU A 32 13.12 3.51 4.24
CA LEU A 32 14.18 2.77 3.58
C LEU A 32 13.66 1.44 3.03
N ALA A 33 12.79 0.76 3.79
CA ALA A 33 12.20 -0.49 3.34
C ALA A 33 11.38 -0.30 2.08
N ARG A 34 10.61 0.79 2.01
CA ARG A 34 9.83 1.10 0.82
C ARG A 34 10.73 1.32 -0.39
N PHE A 35 11.82 2.04 -0.19
CA PHE A 35 12.79 2.33 -1.25
C PHE A 35 13.47 1.06 -1.75
N GLN A 36 13.74 0.12 -0.86
CA GLN A 36 14.43 -1.12 -1.18
C GLN A 36 13.48 -2.26 -1.55
N ASP A 37 12.21 -1.97 -1.76
CA ASP A 37 11.21 -2.95 -2.13
C ASP A 37 10.87 -3.97 -1.02
N ARG A 38 11.43 -3.81 0.17
CA ARG A 38 11.13 -4.71 1.29
C ARG A 38 9.72 -4.53 1.82
N ALA A 39 9.15 -3.35 1.60
CA ALA A 39 7.79 -3.04 2.04
C ALA A 39 6.72 -3.82 1.28
N ARG A 40 7.10 -4.48 0.20
CA ARG A 40 6.18 -5.32 -0.56
C ARG A 40 5.76 -6.56 0.22
N GLY A 41 6.63 -7.04 1.11
CA GLY A 41 6.35 -8.19 1.94
C GLY A 41 6.53 -9.51 1.23
N LYS A 42 6.55 -10.59 2.01
CA LYS A 42 6.64 -11.93 1.49
C LYS A 42 5.27 -12.39 0.99
N SER A 43 5.26 -13.29 0.00
CA SER A 43 4.03 -13.86 -0.52
C SER A 43 3.21 -14.48 0.63
N GLY A 44 1.92 -14.14 0.70
CA GLY A 44 1.03 -14.64 1.73
C GLY A 44 1.04 -13.86 3.03
N SER A 45 1.91 -12.87 3.17
CA SER A 45 1.95 -12.03 4.37
C SER A 45 0.87 -10.95 4.32
N GLU A 46 0.53 -10.40 5.48
CA GLU A 46 -0.42 -9.29 5.58
C GLU A 46 0.10 -8.06 4.83
N LEU A 47 1.39 -7.81 4.92
CA LEU A 47 2.02 -6.69 4.23
C LEU A 47 1.86 -6.82 2.71
N ARG A 48 2.06 -8.03 2.19
CA ARG A 48 1.89 -8.31 0.76
C ARG A 48 0.45 -8.10 0.33
N ARG A 49 -0.49 -8.57 1.15
CA ARG A 49 -1.91 -8.41 0.87
C ARG A 49 -2.31 -6.95 0.78
N LEU A 50 -1.86 -6.14 1.73
CA LEU A 50 -2.15 -4.71 1.75
C LEU A 50 -1.49 -3.99 0.57
N HIS A 51 -0.27 -4.37 0.23
CA HIS A 51 0.41 -3.80 -0.92
C HIS A 51 -0.34 -4.10 -2.22
N ASP A 52 -0.82 -5.33 -2.38
CA ASP A 52 -1.57 -5.71 -3.57
C ASP A 52 -2.89 -4.96 -3.66
N LEU A 53 -3.58 -4.77 -2.54
CA LEU A 53 -4.81 -3.98 -2.50
C LEU A 53 -4.55 -2.54 -2.94
N TYR A 54 -3.48 -1.95 -2.44
CA TYR A 54 -3.09 -0.60 -2.81
C TYR A 54 -2.80 -0.52 -4.32
N GLN A 55 -2.06 -1.46 -4.86
CA GLN A 55 -1.73 -1.47 -6.28
C GLN A 55 -2.99 -1.58 -7.14
N ARG A 56 -3.93 -2.44 -6.76
CA ARG A 56 -5.19 -2.61 -7.50
C ARG A 56 -6.05 -1.35 -7.45
N ALA A 57 -6.17 -0.75 -6.27
CA ALA A 57 -6.97 0.44 -6.10
C ALA A 57 -6.41 1.61 -6.90
N TYR A 58 -5.10 1.75 -6.91
CA TYR A 58 -4.43 2.82 -7.64
C TYR A 58 -4.55 2.60 -9.15
N ALA A 59 -4.43 1.35 -9.60
CA ALA A 59 -4.60 1.01 -11.01
C ALA A 59 -6.02 1.33 -11.49
N ALA A 60 -7.02 1.03 -10.68
CA ALA A 60 -8.41 1.35 -11.00
C ALA A 60 -8.60 2.87 -11.13
N TYR A 61 -8.00 3.63 -10.23
CA TYR A 61 -8.07 5.09 -10.28
C TYR A 61 -7.43 5.64 -11.56
N LYS A 62 -6.25 5.12 -11.90
CA LYS A 62 -5.54 5.57 -13.10
C LYS A 62 -6.27 5.22 -14.39
N SER A 63 -7.03 4.13 -14.38
CA SER A 63 -7.76 3.67 -15.55
C SER A 63 -9.10 4.36 -15.75
N SER A 64 -9.57 5.11 -14.76
CA SER A 64 -10.89 5.75 -14.82
C SER A 64 -10.91 6.99 -15.70
#